data_b4b7b51d2f3f383902938cf3f0441da0
#
_entry.id   b4b7b51d2f3f383902938cf3f0441da0
#
_cell.length_a   1.000
_cell.length_b   1.000
_cell.length_c   1.000
_cell.angle_alpha   90.00
_cell.angle_beta   90.00
_cell.angle_gamma   90.00
#
_symmetry.space_group_name_H-M   'P 1'
#
loop_
_entity.id
_entity.type
_entity.pdbx_description
1 polymer ?
#
loop_
_entity_poly.entity_id
_entity_poly.type
_entity_poly.pdbx_seq_one_letter_code
_entity_poly.pdbx_strand_id
1 'polypeptide(L)'
;MPSLTENQQGKIRSYLDTFADRLRHELSDEGWNSERRERSELYREQLGRGSMRSLSEDAFREVVKSLWASRIWTDKDYKANDVVARSGLANIREGLGVVLHGEGPVAQRYDRCRRLITGLGSSSITEIMCFVHPDKYPIWNDKPKNVLPLLGMKTLLPDRVYKYQLKGSDYQRCIVVLGLVRDEIRDYGFRQADFLDLDILMWLLFQEVARQQPRPPEAVREAAEEYDTPIEAIGEEQLDHWDAMGILLQLGNLLGYDTYTADPSRESIVIGSRLGDVATLREFPAFTYERHLDTAKRIDVVWFSEGFPSHCFEVECTTGVTSGLLRLYQVRNFITAKFFIVSPADILARYQSQIAKDPFYAIRDRYEFRSFGELVQFFDNAREYHRLHEQFLGPRGA
;
A
#
# COMPACT_ATOMS: atom_id res chain seq x y z
N MET A 1 2.59 32.59 -14.24
CA MET A 1 2.55 31.13 -14.00
C MET A 1 3.93 30.73 -13.50
N PRO A 2 4.06 29.71 -12.62
CA PRO A 2 5.37 29.23 -12.24
C PRO A 2 6.10 28.71 -13.49
N SER A 3 7.40 28.94 -13.57
CA SER A 3 8.29 28.44 -14.60
C SER A 3 9.44 27.67 -13.93
N LEU A 4 10.05 26.74 -14.65
CA LEU A 4 11.23 26.04 -14.17
C LEU A 4 12.42 27.00 -14.14
N THR A 5 13.24 26.87 -13.12
CA THR A 5 14.57 27.51 -13.11
C THR A 5 15.53 26.71 -14.00
N GLU A 6 16.62 27.33 -14.45
CA GLU A 6 17.67 26.64 -15.24
C GLU A 6 18.20 25.39 -14.54
N ASN A 7 18.35 25.44 -13.20
CA ASN A 7 18.79 24.30 -12.41
C ASN A 7 17.77 23.16 -12.43
N GLN A 8 16.47 23.46 -12.34
CA GLN A 8 15.41 22.45 -12.40
C GLN A 8 15.33 21.82 -13.79
N GLN A 9 15.41 22.65 -14.86
CA GLN A 9 15.48 22.14 -16.23
C GLN A 9 16.70 21.26 -16.45
N GLY A 10 17.88 21.70 -15.99
CA GLY A 10 19.12 20.94 -16.08
C GLY A 10 19.01 19.57 -15.40
N LYS A 11 18.38 19.50 -14.21
CA LYS A 11 18.14 18.23 -13.51
C LYS A 11 17.20 17.31 -14.29
N ILE A 12 16.08 17.82 -14.79
CA ILE A 12 15.13 17.02 -15.57
C ILE A 12 15.82 16.45 -16.80
N ARG A 13 16.58 17.29 -17.55
CA ARG A 13 17.32 16.86 -18.74
C ARG A 13 18.39 15.82 -18.43
N SER A 14 19.15 16.00 -17.37
CA SER A 14 20.16 15.03 -16.94
C SER A 14 19.55 13.64 -16.65
N TYR A 15 18.37 13.61 -16.06
CA TYR A 15 17.65 12.33 -15.87
C TYR A 15 17.09 11.79 -17.19
N LEU A 16 16.58 12.65 -18.06
CA LEU A 16 16.14 12.23 -19.39
C LEU A 16 17.31 11.66 -20.21
N ASP A 17 18.49 12.27 -20.16
CA ASP A 17 19.70 11.72 -20.80
C ASP A 17 20.03 10.30 -20.29
N THR A 18 19.81 10.07 -18.99
CA THR A 18 20.08 8.76 -18.37
C THR A 18 19.01 7.73 -18.71
N PHE A 19 17.75 8.13 -18.77
CA PHE A 19 16.60 7.22 -18.86
C PHE A 19 15.87 7.24 -20.21
N ALA A 20 16.32 8.03 -21.20
CA ALA A 20 15.61 8.20 -22.47
C ALA A 20 15.36 6.88 -23.20
N ASP A 21 16.35 6.01 -23.28
CA ASP A 21 16.20 4.71 -23.97
C ASP A 21 15.22 3.79 -23.22
N ARG A 22 15.34 3.74 -21.90
CA ARG A 22 14.39 2.96 -21.08
C ARG A 22 13.00 3.55 -21.17
N LEU A 23 12.86 4.87 -21.15
CA LEU A 23 11.56 5.51 -21.33
C LEU A 23 10.95 5.20 -22.72
N ARG A 24 11.76 5.20 -23.80
CA ARG A 24 11.28 4.79 -25.13
C ARG A 24 10.81 3.34 -25.15
N HIS A 25 11.55 2.44 -24.50
CA HIS A 25 11.16 1.04 -24.38
C HIS A 25 9.83 0.89 -23.64
N GLU A 26 9.70 1.52 -22.47
CA GLU A 26 8.47 1.44 -21.66
C GLU A 26 7.24 2.08 -22.35
N LEU A 27 7.47 3.05 -23.24
CA LEU A 27 6.42 3.67 -24.05
C LEU A 27 6.12 2.91 -25.35
N SER A 28 6.90 1.87 -25.69
CA SER A 28 6.66 0.99 -26.84
C SER A 28 5.65 -0.10 -26.51
N ASP A 29 5.24 -0.84 -27.53
CA ASP A 29 4.33 -1.99 -27.38
C ASP A 29 4.96 -3.19 -26.65
N GLU A 30 6.28 -3.21 -26.53
CA GLU A 30 7.05 -4.22 -25.80
C GLU A 30 7.13 -3.91 -24.28
N GLY A 31 6.80 -2.69 -23.90
CA GLY A 31 6.81 -2.22 -22.50
C GLY A 31 5.40 -2.16 -21.88
N TRP A 32 5.24 -1.26 -20.93
CA TRP A 32 3.99 -1.04 -20.18
C TRP A 32 2.83 -0.48 -21.02
N ASN A 33 3.06 -0.18 -22.30
CA ASN A 33 2.09 0.50 -23.15
C ASN A 33 0.83 -0.34 -23.41
N SER A 34 0.95 -1.68 -23.54
CA SER A 34 -0.21 -2.57 -23.72
C SER A 34 -1.14 -2.53 -22.50
N GLU A 35 -0.62 -2.69 -21.30
CA GLU A 35 -1.42 -2.63 -20.05
C GLU A 35 -2.08 -1.27 -19.88
N ARG A 36 -1.40 -0.19 -20.24
CA ARG A 36 -1.93 1.17 -20.17
C ARG A 36 -3.08 1.39 -21.16
N ARG A 37 -2.96 0.85 -22.36
CA ARG A 37 -4.03 0.92 -23.38
C ARG A 37 -5.27 0.18 -22.90
N GLU A 38 -5.13 -1.07 -22.47
CA GLU A 38 -6.24 -1.87 -21.95
C GLU A 38 -6.98 -1.15 -20.81
N ARG A 39 -6.23 -0.58 -19.86
CA ARG A 39 -6.82 0.21 -18.77
C ARG A 39 -7.49 1.49 -19.25
N SER A 40 -6.86 2.19 -20.20
CA SER A 40 -7.44 3.41 -20.76
C SER A 40 -8.72 3.11 -21.52
N GLU A 41 -8.78 2.01 -22.24
CA GLU A 41 -9.99 1.54 -22.94
C GLU A 41 -11.09 1.19 -21.92
N LEU A 42 -10.79 0.37 -20.92
CA LEU A 42 -11.73 0.03 -19.84
C LEU A 42 -12.31 1.28 -19.19
N TYR A 43 -11.45 2.24 -18.80
CA TYR A 43 -11.92 3.43 -18.10
C TYR A 43 -12.71 4.36 -19.01
N ARG A 44 -12.34 4.52 -20.29
CA ARG A 44 -13.12 5.32 -21.25
C ARG A 44 -14.45 4.68 -21.59
N GLU A 45 -14.49 3.35 -21.71
CA GLU A 45 -15.72 2.60 -21.93
C GLU A 45 -16.67 2.74 -20.75
N GLN A 46 -16.21 2.49 -19.55
CA GLN A 46 -17.05 2.47 -18.34
C GLN A 46 -17.35 3.87 -17.80
N LEU A 47 -16.38 4.79 -17.88
CA LEU A 47 -16.46 6.12 -17.27
C LEU A 47 -16.57 7.26 -18.28
N GLY A 48 -16.76 6.96 -19.56
CA GLY A 48 -17.01 7.95 -20.59
C GLY A 48 -18.30 8.74 -20.34
N ARG A 49 -18.40 9.94 -20.94
CA ARG A 49 -19.56 10.83 -20.73
C ARG A 49 -20.91 10.14 -21.02
N GLY A 50 -20.95 9.26 -22.02
CA GLY A 50 -22.15 8.51 -22.39
C GLY A 50 -22.47 7.39 -21.39
N SER A 51 -21.46 6.66 -20.94
CA SER A 51 -21.59 5.48 -20.07
C SER A 51 -21.81 5.85 -18.61
N MET A 52 -21.44 7.06 -18.19
CA MET A 52 -21.51 7.48 -16.78
C MET A 52 -22.93 7.33 -16.16
N ARG A 53 -23.98 7.59 -16.94
CA ARG A 53 -25.37 7.48 -16.48
C ARG A 53 -25.82 6.04 -16.27
N SER A 54 -25.26 5.12 -17.04
CA SER A 54 -25.58 3.68 -17.01
C SER A 54 -24.53 2.85 -16.25
N LEU A 55 -23.53 3.47 -15.66
CA LEU A 55 -22.48 2.78 -14.87
C LEU A 55 -23.17 1.89 -13.83
N SER A 56 -22.93 0.57 -13.91
CA SER A 56 -23.41 -0.38 -12.90
C SER A 56 -22.46 -0.46 -11.72
N GLU A 57 -22.90 -1.05 -10.61
CA GLU A 57 -22.03 -1.32 -9.48
C GLU A 57 -20.89 -2.27 -9.86
N ASP A 58 -21.19 -3.30 -10.66
CA ASP A 58 -20.19 -4.28 -11.08
C ASP A 58 -19.13 -3.64 -11.97
N ALA A 59 -19.55 -2.80 -12.95
CA ALA A 59 -18.63 -2.05 -13.78
C ALA A 59 -17.73 -1.12 -12.94
N PHE A 60 -18.28 -0.47 -11.92
CA PHE A 60 -17.50 0.36 -11.01
C PHE A 60 -16.54 -0.48 -10.14
N ARG A 61 -16.97 -1.66 -9.66
CA ARG A 61 -16.09 -2.57 -8.93
C ARG A 61 -14.90 -2.99 -9.79
N GLU A 62 -15.12 -3.32 -11.06
CA GLU A 62 -14.02 -3.66 -11.98
C GLU A 62 -13.05 -2.48 -12.17
N VAL A 63 -13.55 -1.26 -12.32
CA VAL A 63 -12.71 -0.05 -12.36
C VAL A 63 -11.87 0.06 -11.09
N VAL A 64 -12.47 -0.10 -9.90
CA VAL A 64 -11.76 0.00 -8.62
C VAL A 64 -10.71 -1.10 -8.48
N LYS A 65 -11.02 -2.34 -8.86
CA LYS A 65 -10.09 -3.46 -8.84
C LYS A 65 -8.91 -3.30 -9.80
N SER A 66 -9.14 -2.64 -10.93
CA SER A 66 -8.11 -2.41 -11.95
C SER A 66 -7.16 -1.25 -11.62
N LEU A 67 -7.44 -0.41 -10.62
CA LEU A 67 -6.56 0.70 -10.22
C LEU A 67 -5.15 0.18 -9.84
N TRP A 68 -4.11 0.87 -10.26
CA TRP A 68 -2.76 0.62 -9.72
C TRP A 68 -2.70 0.85 -8.21
N ALA A 69 -3.43 1.86 -7.72
CA ALA A 69 -3.60 2.07 -6.29
C ALA A 69 -4.22 0.87 -5.57
N SER A 70 -4.96 0.00 -6.27
CA SER A 70 -5.55 -1.22 -5.71
C SER A 70 -4.57 -2.40 -5.62
N ARG A 71 -3.40 -2.32 -6.30
CA ARG A 71 -2.36 -3.35 -6.19
C ARG A 71 -1.82 -3.51 -4.77
N ILE A 72 -1.99 -2.48 -3.94
CA ILE A 72 -1.63 -2.50 -2.53
C ILE A 72 -2.75 -3.04 -1.62
N TRP A 73 -3.91 -3.39 -2.15
CA TRP A 73 -5.02 -3.91 -1.36
C TRP A 73 -5.02 -5.43 -1.39
N THR A 74 -5.03 -6.02 -0.22
CA THR A 74 -5.02 -7.47 -0.03
C THR A 74 -6.30 -8.10 -0.58
N ASP A 75 -7.44 -7.45 -0.32
CA ASP A 75 -8.76 -7.86 -0.82
C ASP A 75 -9.37 -6.71 -1.65
N LYS A 76 -9.21 -6.83 -2.96
CA LYS A 76 -9.75 -5.85 -3.92
C LYS A 76 -11.27 -5.87 -4.00
N ASP A 77 -11.87 -7.05 -3.86
CA ASP A 77 -13.32 -7.22 -3.87
C ASP A 77 -13.94 -6.60 -2.62
N TYR A 78 -13.37 -6.87 -1.45
CA TYR A 78 -13.80 -6.21 -0.22
C TYR A 78 -13.72 -4.69 -0.34
N LYS A 79 -12.60 -4.17 -0.84
CA LYS A 79 -12.41 -2.71 -0.98
C LYS A 79 -13.38 -2.09 -1.98
N ALA A 80 -13.59 -2.74 -3.12
CA ALA A 80 -14.56 -2.28 -4.11
C ALA A 80 -15.99 -2.28 -3.55
N ASN A 81 -16.36 -3.34 -2.81
CA ASN A 81 -17.63 -3.44 -2.12
C ASN A 81 -17.79 -2.37 -1.02
N ASP A 82 -16.75 -2.12 -0.22
CA ASP A 82 -16.76 -1.08 0.83
C ASP A 82 -17.01 0.31 0.23
N VAL A 83 -16.35 0.65 -0.88
CA VAL A 83 -16.56 1.93 -1.57
C VAL A 83 -18.01 2.06 -2.05
N VAL A 84 -18.57 0.99 -2.66
CA VAL A 84 -19.95 0.99 -3.14
C VAL A 84 -20.93 1.11 -1.97
N ALA A 85 -20.75 0.32 -0.91
CA ALA A 85 -21.64 0.30 0.26
C ALA A 85 -21.66 1.66 0.99
N ARG A 86 -20.48 2.31 1.13
CA ARG A 86 -20.36 3.58 1.86
C ARG A 86 -20.79 4.78 1.04
N SER A 87 -20.66 4.72 -0.27
CA SER A 87 -20.95 5.86 -1.13
C SER A 87 -22.33 5.81 -1.76
N GLY A 88 -22.78 4.62 -2.14
CA GLY A 88 -23.95 4.40 -2.97
C GLY A 88 -23.72 4.74 -4.45
N LEU A 89 -24.31 3.97 -5.36
CA LEU A 89 -24.10 4.10 -6.80
C LEU A 89 -24.48 5.49 -7.34
N ALA A 90 -25.51 6.12 -6.79
CA ALA A 90 -25.93 7.46 -7.20
C ALA A 90 -24.85 8.51 -6.96
N ASN A 91 -24.23 8.51 -5.77
CA ASN A 91 -23.14 9.41 -5.41
C ASN A 91 -21.87 9.10 -6.21
N ILE A 92 -21.60 7.82 -6.51
CA ILE A 92 -20.47 7.41 -7.34
C ILE A 92 -20.62 7.98 -8.75
N ARG A 93 -21.79 7.79 -9.39
CA ARG A 93 -22.08 8.34 -10.72
C ARG A 93 -21.97 9.86 -10.74
N GLU A 94 -22.52 10.53 -9.73
CA GLU A 94 -22.47 11.98 -9.62
C GLU A 94 -21.03 12.45 -9.40
N GLY A 95 -20.31 11.87 -8.44
CA GLY A 95 -18.95 12.26 -8.10
C GLY A 95 -17.97 12.09 -9.26
N LEU A 96 -17.99 10.91 -9.91
CA LEU A 96 -17.17 10.66 -11.09
C LEU A 96 -17.61 11.50 -12.28
N GLY A 97 -18.91 11.62 -12.53
CA GLY A 97 -19.45 12.46 -13.60
C GLY A 97 -19.00 13.92 -13.49
N VAL A 98 -19.04 14.48 -12.28
CA VAL A 98 -18.59 15.85 -12.02
C VAL A 98 -17.09 15.99 -12.20
N VAL A 99 -16.28 15.09 -11.65
CA VAL A 99 -14.81 15.27 -11.71
C VAL A 99 -14.25 15.05 -13.11
N LEU A 100 -14.83 14.11 -13.87
CA LEU A 100 -14.38 13.75 -15.21
C LEU A 100 -14.96 14.67 -16.30
N HIS A 101 -16.24 14.98 -16.21
CA HIS A 101 -16.99 15.59 -17.31
C HIS A 101 -17.69 16.89 -16.95
N GLY A 102 -17.64 17.29 -15.66
CA GLY A 102 -18.28 18.52 -15.21
C GLY A 102 -17.61 19.79 -15.74
N GLU A 103 -18.36 20.88 -15.71
CA GLU A 103 -17.87 22.21 -16.05
C GLU A 103 -17.30 22.94 -14.83
N GLY A 104 -16.52 24.00 -15.07
CA GLY A 104 -15.93 24.82 -14.01
C GLY A 104 -14.57 24.31 -13.50
N PRO A 105 -14.04 24.98 -12.44
CA PRO A 105 -12.69 24.73 -11.96
C PRO A 105 -12.49 23.30 -11.45
N VAL A 106 -11.38 22.67 -11.87
CA VAL A 106 -11.04 21.29 -11.44
C VAL A 106 -10.96 21.15 -9.91
N ALA A 107 -10.54 22.19 -9.22
CA ALA A 107 -10.48 22.21 -7.75
C ALA A 107 -11.85 21.93 -7.11
N GLN A 108 -12.90 22.61 -7.57
CA GLN A 108 -14.25 22.44 -7.05
C GLN A 108 -14.82 21.06 -7.40
N ARG A 109 -14.58 20.60 -8.64
CA ARG A 109 -15.02 19.28 -9.12
C ARG A 109 -14.37 18.14 -8.34
N TYR A 110 -13.07 18.26 -8.09
CA TYR A 110 -12.30 17.31 -7.30
C TYR A 110 -12.81 17.22 -5.84
N ASP A 111 -12.99 18.37 -5.19
CA ASP A 111 -13.51 18.41 -3.81
C ASP A 111 -14.94 17.87 -3.73
N ARG A 112 -15.79 18.09 -4.74
CA ARG A 112 -17.13 17.52 -4.81
C ARG A 112 -17.09 16.00 -4.94
N CYS A 113 -16.26 15.48 -5.85
CA CYS A 113 -16.06 14.04 -6.01
C CYS A 113 -15.65 13.39 -4.68
N ARG A 114 -14.68 13.97 -3.98
CA ARG A 114 -14.21 13.46 -2.69
C ARG A 114 -15.25 13.47 -1.58
N ARG A 115 -16.20 14.40 -1.60
CA ARG A 115 -17.31 14.41 -0.63
C ARG A 115 -18.34 13.33 -0.93
N LEU A 116 -18.56 13.01 -2.20
CA LEU A 116 -19.56 12.05 -2.64
C LEU A 116 -19.06 10.61 -2.57
N ILE A 117 -17.77 10.38 -2.82
CA ILE A 117 -17.20 9.03 -2.87
C ILE A 117 -16.28 8.82 -1.67
N THR A 118 -16.77 8.04 -0.71
CA THR A 118 -16.02 7.63 0.47
C THR A 118 -15.19 6.37 0.17
N GLY A 119 -13.95 6.33 0.60
CA GLY A 119 -13.09 5.16 0.46
C GLY A 119 -12.12 5.21 -0.72
N LEU A 120 -12.29 6.14 -1.68
CA LEU A 120 -11.27 6.43 -2.69
C LEU A 120 -10.38 7.58 -2.22
N GLY A 121 -9.08 7.32 -2.16
CA GLY A 121 -8.06 8.32 -1.83
C GLY A 121 -7.66 9.18 -3.04
N SER A 122 -6.76 10.15 -2.77
CA SER A 122 -6.24 11.04 -3.82
C SER A 122 -5.57 10.27 -4.97
N SER A 123 -4.82 9.22 -4.68
CA SER A 123 -4.16 8.40 -5.69
C SER A 123 -5.17 7.76 -6.64
N SER A 124 -6.22 7.12 -6.11
CA SER A 124 -7.26 6.45 -6.90
C SER A 124 -8.04 7.44 -7.78
N ILE A 125 -8.46 8.57 -7.20
CA ILE A 125 -9.24 9.57 -7.97
C ILE A 125 -8.39 10.18 -9.07
N THR A 126 -7.14 10.56 -8.79
CA THR A 126 -6.25 11.17 -9.78
C THR A 126 -5.80 10.17 -10.85
N GLU A 127 -5.70 8.87 -10.49
CA GLU A 127 -5.45 7.79 -11.45
C GLU A 127 -6.63 7.66 -12.43
N ILE A 128 -7.86 7.59 -11.95
CA ILE A 128 -9.07 7.57 -12.80
C ILE A 128 -9.10 8.81 -13.72
N MET A 129 -8.85 9.99 -13.18
CA MET A 129 -8.83 11.23 -13.96
C MET A 129 -7.77 11.20 -15.06
N CYS A 130 -6.57 10.69 -14.75
CA CYS A 130 -5.47 10.60 -15.70
C CYS A 130 -5.78 9.61 -16.83
N PHE A 131 -6.26 8.42 -16.54
CA PHE A 131 -6.57 7.42 -17.56
C PHE A 131 -7.72 7.84 -18.48
N VAL A 132 -8.70 8.60 -17.98
CA VAL A 132 -9.80 9.12 -18.80
C VAL A 132 -9.37 10.36 -19.62
N HIS A 133 -8.53 11.21 -19.04
CA HIS A 133 -8.06 12.47 -19.64
C HIS A 133 -6.56 12.66 -19.45
N PRO A 134 -5.71 11.85 -20.10
CA PRO A 134 -4.25 11.88 -19.88
C PRO A 134 -3.58 13.18 -20.37
N ASP A 135 -4.25 13.92 -21.23
CA ASP A 135 -3.83 15.24 -21.69
C ASP A 135 -4.00 16.35 -20.63
N LYS A 136 -4.88 16.14 -19.62
CA LYS A 136 -5.32 17.16 -18.68
C LYS A 136 -4.90 16.91 -17.23
N TYR A 137 -4.88 15.67 -16.78
CA TYR A 137 -4.79 15.33 -15.37
C TYR A 137 -3.66 14.37 -15.06
N PRO A 138 -2.68 14.75 -14.21
CA PRO A 138 -1.63 13.85 -13.73
C PRO A 138 -2.12 12.96 -12.58
N ILE A 139 -1.43 11.85 -12.39
CA ILE A 139 -1.57 11.01 -11.19
C ILE A 139 -0.82 11.66 -10.02
N TRP A 140 -1.45 11.73 -8.85
CA TRP A 140 -0.82 12.15 -7.61
C TRP A 140 -0.75 10.99 -6.62
N ASN A 141 0.40 10.37 -6.52
CA ASN A 141 0.70 9.26 -5.62
C ASN A 141 2.10 9.44 -5.01
N ASP A 142 2.70 8.40 -4.49
CA ASP A 142 4.02 8.48 -3.85
C ASP A 142 5.16 8.75 -4.86
N LYS A 143 4.98 8.42 -6.15
CA LYS A 143 5.99 8.71 -7.18
C LYS A 143 6.28 10.21 -7.28
N PRO A 144 5.34 11.09 -7.68
CA PRO A 144 5.60 12.52 -7.74
C PRO A 144 5.95 13.15 -6.38
N LYS A 145 5.43 12.63 -5.26
CA LYS A 145 5.80 13.14 -3.93
C LYS A 145 7.29 12.98 -3.63
N ASN A 146 7.91 11.91 -4.09
CA ASN A 146 9.33 11.65 -3.86
C ASN A 146 10.23 12.21 -4.98
N VAL A 147 9.74 12.23 -6.21
CA VAL A 147 10.52 12.67 -7.37
C VAL A 147 10.61 14.20 -7.46
N LEU A 148 9.55 14.94 -7.17
CA LEU A 148 9.61 16.41 -7.22
C LEU A 148 10.69 17.02 -6.30
N PRO A 149 10.91 16.54 -5.06
CA PRO A 149 12.07 16.95 -4.26
C PRO A 149 13.41 16.64 -4.92
N LEU A 150 13.58 15.47 -5.55
CA LEU A 150 14.79 15.08 -6.29
C LEU A 150 15.09 16.07 -7.43
N LEU A 151 14.05 16.49 -8.15
CA LEU A 151 14.15 17.48 -9.22
C LEU A 151 14.32 18.92 -8.71
N GLY A 152 14.38 19.14 -7.38
CA GLY A 152 14.46 20.48 -6.78
C GLY A 152 13.16 21.29 -6.89
N MET A 153 12.04 20.62 -7.07
CA MET A 153 10.74 21.25 -7.28
C MET A 153 9.82 21.20 -6.04
N LYS A 154 10.32 20.72 -4.89
CA LYS A 154 9.53 20.58 -3.66
C LYS A 154 8.82 21.88 -3.26
N THR A 155 9.51 23.01 -3.37
CA THR A 155 9.01 24.32 -2.97
C THR A 155 7.93 24.91 -3.87
N LEU A 156 7.70 24.32 -5.06
CA LEU A 156 6.62 24.73 -5.96
C LEU A 156 5.23 24.32 -5.46
N LEU A 157 5.19 23.36 -4.52
CA LEU A 157 3.97 22.90 -3.86
C LEU A 157 4.06 23.14 -2.35
N PRO A 158 2.93 23.43 -1.67
CA PRO A 158 2.91 23.54 -0.22
C PRO A 158 3.27 22.21 0.46
N ASP A 159 4.00 22.25 1.60
CA ASP A 159 4.41 21.05 2.34
C ASP A 159 3.26 20.10 2.69
N ARG A 160 2.06 20.63 2.93
CA ARG A 160 0.87 19.82 3.23
C ARG A 160 0.51 18.81 2.13
N VAL A 161 0.84 19.12 0.87
CA VAL A 161 0.54 18.27 -0.30
C VAL A 161 1.30 16.95 -0.22
N TYR A 162 2.47 16.97 0.39
CA TYR A 162 3.32 15.81 0.60
C TYR A 162 2.89 14.94 1.80
N LYS A 163 2.19 15.53 2.77
CA LYS A 163 1.89 14.90 4.07
C LYS A 163 0.43 14.48 4.23
N TYR A 164 -0.49 15.19 3.59
CA TYR A 164 -1.92 15.02 3.82
C TYR A 164 -2.68 14.70 2.54
N GLN A 165 -3.93 14.34 2.70
CA GLN A 165 -4.82 14.16 1.56
C GLN A 165 -5.02 15.46 0.77
N LEU A 166 -4.97 15.35 -0.56
CA LEU A 166 -5.10 16.47 -1.47
C LEU A 166 -6.47 17.16 -1.33
N LYS A 167 -6.45 18.51 -1.30
CA LYS A 167 -7.64 19.34 -1.58
C LYS A 167 -7.65 19.67 -3.06
N GLY A 168 -8.80 20.05 -3.60
CA GLY A 168 -8.92 20.39 -5.02
C GLY A 168 -8.00 21.55 -5.45
N SER A 169 -7.83 22.59 -4.59
CA SER A 169 -6.89 23.68 -4.84
C SER A 169 -5.43 23.21 -4.91
N ASP A 170 -5.09 22.17 -4.15
CA ASP A 170 -3.75 21.57 -4.19
C ASP A 170 -3.57 20.75 -5.45
N TYR A 171 -4.58 19.96 -5.83
CA TYR A 171 -4.54 19.20 -7.08
C TYR A 171 -4.40 20.09 -8.30
N GLN A 172 -5.10 21.23 -8.32
CA GLN A 172 -4.93 22.21 -9.38
C GLN A 172 -3.48 22.74 -9.48
N ARG A 173 -2.78 22.90 -8.35
CA ARG A 173 -1.35 23.24 -8.34
C ARG A 173 -0.48 22.08 -8.81
N CYS A 174 -0.82 20.85 -8.42
CA CYS A 174 -0.11 19.64 -8.89
C CYS A 174 -0.19 19.52 -10.42
N ILE A 175 -1.35 19.79 -11.01
CA ILE A 175 -1.51 19.81 -12.48
C ILE A 175 -0.53 20.78 -13.14
N VAL A 176 -0.40 21.99 -12.58
CA VAL A 176 0.52 23.01 -13.12
C VAL A 176 1.97 22.55 -12.98
N VAL A 177 2.39 22.11 -11.80
CA VAL A 177 3.78 21.73 -11.51
C VAL A 177 4.19 20.49 -12.32
N LEU A 178 3.35 19.46 -12.36
CA LEU A 178 3.61 18.27 -13.18
C LEU A 178 3.51 18.56 -14.68
N GLY A 179 2.69 19.54 -15.07
CA GLY A 179 2.67 20.06 -16.42
C GLY A 179 4.01 20.62 -16.89
N LEU A 180 4.74 21.33 -16.01
CA LEU A 180 6.07 21.84 -16.33
C LEU A 180 7.06 20.71 -16.64
N VAL A 181 7.00 19.62 -15.88
CA VAL A 181 7.86 18.45 -16.13
C VAL A 181 7.49 17.75 -17.42
N ARG A 182 6.18 17.58 -17.69
CA ARG A 182 5.69 16.99 -18.96
C ARG A 182 6.13 17.82 -20.16
N ASP A 183 6.05 19.12 -20.06
CA ASP A 183 6.41 20.01 -21.17
C ASP A 183 7.93 19.95 -21.42
N GLU A 184 8.77 19.81 -20.39
CA GLU A 184 10.22 19.58 -20.56
C GLU A 184 10.52 18.21 -21.20
N ILE A 185 9.72 17.16 -20.92
CA ILE A 185 9.80 15.87 -21.62
C ILE A 185 9.48 16.03 -23.12
N ARG A 186 8.48 16.84 -23.45
CA ARG A 186 8.11 17.14 -24.83
C ARG A 186 9.21 17.88 -25.58
N ASP A 187 9.81 18.87 -24.93
CA ASP A 187 10.92 19.65 -25.49
C ASP A 187 12.20 18.83 -25.65
N TYR A 188 12.40 17.81 -24.81
CA TYR A 188 13.52 16.87 -24.93
C TYR A 188 13.41 15.93 -26.14
N GLY A 189 12.20 15.74 -26.69
CA GLY A 189 12.00 14.92 -27.90
C GLY A 189 10.79 13.97 -27.85
N PHE A 190 10.12 13.81 -26.71
CA PHE A 190 8.88 13.04 -26.60
C PHE A 190 7.66 13.92 -26.87
N ARG A 191 7.56 14.45 -28.07
CA ARG A 191 6.62 15.54 -28.45
C ARG A 191 5.15 15.29 -28.11
N GLN A 192 4.72 14.03 -28.05
CA GLN A 192 3.33 13.67 -27.78
C GLN A 192 3.11 13.20 -26.34
N ALA A 193 4.13 13.33 -25.46
CA ALA A 193 4.03 12.87 -24.08
C ALA A 193 2.81 13.48 -23.36
N ASP A 194 2.02 12.64 -22.75
CA ASP A 194 0.89 12.99 -21.90
C ASP A 194 1.24 12.76 -20.41
N PHE A 195 0.26 12.84 -19.51
CA PHE A 195 0.49 12.63 -18.09
C PHE A 195 0.64 11.14 -17.72
N LEU A 196 0.20 10.21 -18.56
CA LEU A 196 0.51 8.79 -18.35
C LEU A 196 1.98 8.50 -18.71
N ASP A 197 2.51 9.17 -19.75
CA ASP A 197 3.93 9.07 -20.09
C ASP A 197 4.80 9.68 -19.00
N LEU A 198 4.37 10.83 -18.45
CA LEU A 198 5.00 11.42 -17.28
C LEU A 198 5.01 10.46 -16.08
N ASP A 199 3.91 9.73 -15.82
CA ASP A 199 3.84 8.78 -14.71
C ASP A 199 4.88 7.65 -14.84
N ILE A 200 5.21 7.23 -16.07
CA ILE A 200 6.30 6.27 -16.32
C ILE A 200 7.66 6.89 -15.98
N LEU A 201 7.94 8.10 -16.42
CA LEU A 201 9.18 8.77 -16.02
C LEU A 201 9.26 8.93 -14.50
N MET A 202 8.14 9.33 -13.85
CA MET A 202 8.08 9.42 -12.39
C MET A 202 8.37 8.07 -11.71
N TRP A 203 7.92 6.97 -12.30
CA TRP A 203 8.23 5.62 -11.79
C TRP A 203 9.71 5.26 -11.95
N LEU A 204 10.32 5.55 -13.09
CA LEU A 204 11.75 5.33 -13.31
C LEU A 204 12.61 6.13 -12.33
N LEU A 205 12.28 7.41 -12.12
CA LEU A 205 12.98 8.27 -11.18
C LEU A 205 12.71 7.89 -9.71
N PHE A 206 11.52 7.38 -9.40
CA PHE A 206 11.20 6.89 -8.06
C PHE A 206 12.07 5.69 -7.68
N GLN A 207 12.37 4.80 -8.63
CA GLN A 207 13.33 3.70 -8.40
C GLN A 207 14.73 4.24 -8.10
N GLU A 208 15.13 5.34 -8.76
CA GLU A 208 16.42 5.98 -8.51
C GLU A 208 16.47 6.63 -7.11
N VAL A 209 15.38 7.26 -6.67
CA VAL A 209 15.25 7.77 -5.28
C VAL A 209 15.43 6.62 -4.27
N ALA A 210 14.83 5.48 -4.53
CA ALA A 210 14.98 4.31 -3.66
C ALA A 210 16.43 3.79 -3.61
N ARG A 211 17.16 3.87 -4.75
CA ARG A 211 18.59 3.50 -4.81
C ARG A 211 19.52 4.48 -4.10
N GLN A 212 19.15 5.77 -4.04
CA GLN A 212 19.95 6.82 -3.39
C GLN A 212 19.72 6.92 -1.88
N GLN A 213 18.73 6.23 -1.34
CA GLN A 213 18.58 6.07 0.11
C GLN A 213 19.75 5.24 0.67
N PRO A 214 20.19 5.47 1.93
CA PRO A 214 21.30 4.70 2.51
C PRO A 214 21.02 3.21 2.31
N ARG A 215 21.95 2.54 1.62
CA ARG A 215 21.81 1.11 1.31
C ARG A 215 21.72 0.32 2.60
N PRO A 216 20.77 -0.64 2.66
CA PRO A 216 20.72 -1.57 3.78
C PRO A 216 22.08 -2.29 3.95
N PRO A 217 22.43 -2.76 5.15
CA PRO A 217 23.60 -3.59 5.38
C PRO A 217 23.72 -4.73 4.37
N GLU A 218 24.93 -5.18 4.08
CA GLU A 218 25.27 -6.14 3.02
C GLU A 218 24.40 -7.44 3.05
N ALA A 219 24.04 -7.90 4.24
CA ALA A 219 23.10 -9.04 4.42
C ALA A 219 21.70 -8.83 3.83
N VAL A 220 21.25 -7.57 3.69
CA VAL A 220 19.98 -7.22 3.04
C VAL A 220 20.14 -7.10 1.53
N ARG A 221 21.36 -6.87 1.03
CA ARG A 221 21.68 -6.90 -0.40
C ARG A 221 21.72 -8.31 -0.95
N GLU A 222 22.30 -9.26 -0.22
CA GLU A 222 22.35 -10.66 -0.62
C GLU A 222 20.92 -11.24 -0.73
N ALA A 223 20.03 -10.91 0.22
CA ALA A 223 18.63 -11.28 0.15
C ALA A 223 17.88 -10.61 -1.03
N ALA A 224 18.21 -9.36 -1.41
CA ALA A 224 17.56 -8.67 -2.52
C ALA A 224 18.13 -9.07 -3.91
N GLU A 225 19.42 -9.43 -3.98
CA GLU A 225 20.06 -9.92 -5.22
C GLU A 225 19.66 -11.39 -5.53
N GLU A 226 19.26 -12.17 -4.53
CA GLU A 226 18.72 -13.52 -4.68
C GLU A 226 17.32 -13.52 -5.33
N TYR A 227 16.61 -12.38 -5.33
CA TYR A 227 15.27 -12.20 -5.89
C TYR A 227 15.23 -11.66 -7.34
N ASP A 228 16.38 -11.39 -7.96
CA ASP A 228 16.45 -10.94 -9.36
C ASP A 228 16.56 -12.13 -10.36
N THR A 229 16.31 -13.35 -9.89
CA THR A 229 16.20 -14.54 -10.73
C THR A 229 14.75 -14.70 -11.19
N PRO A 230 14.50 -15.04 -12.48
CA PRO A 230 13.15 -15.13 -13.03
C PRO A 230 12.28 -16.12 -12.25
N ILE A 231 11.06 -15.69 -11.93
CA ILE A 231 10.05 -16.45 -11.20
C ILE A 231 9.55 -17.64 -12.07
N GLU A 232 10.29 -18.72 -12.14
CA GLU A 232 9.83 -19.98 -12.73
C GLU A 232 9.97 -21.20 -11.80
N ALA A 233 10.31 -21.02 -10.55
CA ALA A 233 10.50 -22.14 -9.62
C ALA A 233 10.11 -21.81 -8.17
N ILE A 234 8.93 -21.22 -7.93
CA ILE A 234 8.42 -21.09 -6.57
C ILE A 234 6.98 -21.57 -6.54
N GLY A 235 6.81 -22.82 -6.10
CA GLY A 235 5.57 -23.29 -5.53
C GLY A 235 5.39 -22.83 -4.09
N GLU A 236 5.75 -21.59 -3.78
CA GLU A 236 5.35 -20.91 -2.55
C GLU A 236 4.05 -20.17 -2.88
N GLU A 237 2.94 -20.76 -2.45
CA GLU A 237 1.66 -20.07 -2.34
C GLU A 237 1.93 -18.78 -1.55
N GLN A 238 1.69 -17.65 -2.18
CA GLN A 238 1.86 -16.34 -1.57
C GLN A 238 0.90 -16.27 -0.38
N LEU A 239 1.44 -16.37 0.85
CA LEU A 239 0.66 -16.22 2.08
C LEU A 239 -0.12 -14.90 2.02
N ASP A 240 -1.42 -15.01 2.16
CA ASP A 240 -2.25 -13.85 2.33
C ASP A 240 -2.22 -13.35 3.79
N HIS A 241 -2.87 -12.23 4.04
CA HIS A 241 -2.98 -11.64 5.37
C HIS A 241 -3.61 -12.60 6.39
N TRP A 242 -4.69 -13.30 6.00
CA TRP A 242 -5.44 -14.19 6.88
C TRP A 242 -4.70 -15.49 7.15
N ASP A 243 -3.93 -15.97 6.16
CA ASP A 243 -3.08 -17.15 6.29
C ASP A 243 -1.94 -16.89 7.28
N ALA A 244 -1.27 -15.74 7.18
CA ALA A 244 -0.25 -15.36 8.14
C ALA A 244 -0.81 -15.21 9.57
N MET A 245 -2.02 -14.62 9.73
CA MET A 245 -2.69 -14.56 11.02
C MET A 245 -3.03 -15.97 11.56
N GLY A 246 -3.54 -16.85 10.70
CA GLY A 246 -3.86 -18.23 11.08
C GLY A 246 -2.63 -19.00 11.57
N ILE A 247 -1.51 -18.86 10.86
CA ILE A 247 -0.21 -19.44 11.26
C ILE A 247 0.24 -18.88 12.60
N LEU A 248 0.16 -17.55 12.81
CA LEU A 248 0.53 -16.93 14.09
C LEU A 248 -0.32 -17.44 15.26
N LEU A 249 -1.64 -17.59 15.05
CA LEU A 249 -2.53 -18.15 16.09
C LEU A 249 -2.14 -19.59 16.43
N GLN A 250 -1.98 -20.45 15.42
CA GLN A 250 -1.63 -21.84 15.64
C GLN A 250 -0.24 -21.99 16.26
N LEU A 251 0.72 -21.16 15.84
CA LEU A 251 2.05 -21.12 16.41
C LEU A 251 2.03 -20.73 17.90
N GLY A 252 1.26 -19.69 18.25
CA GLY A 252 1.06 -19.30 19.65
C GLY A 252 0.51 -20.44 20.51
N ASN A 253 -0.50 -21.15 19.98
CA ASN A 253 -1.09 -22.31 20.65
C ASN A 253 -0.05 -23.45 20.85
N LEU A 254 0.74 -23.76 19.81
CA LEU A 254 1.81 -24.77 19.89
C LEU A 254 2.87 -24.41 20.94
N LEU A 255 3.17 -23.12 21.10
CA LEU A 255 4.14 -22.61 22.06
C LEU A 255 3.57 -22.42 23.47
N GLY A 256 2.26 -22.65 23.68
CA GLY A 256 1.60 -22.61 24.98
C GLY A 256 1.15 -21.22 25.41
N TYR A 257 0.94 -20.30 24.46
CA TYR A 257 0.32 -18.99 24.71
C TYR A 257 -1.21 -19.08 24.52
N ASP A 258 -1.94 -18.25 25.24
CA ASP A 258 -3.32 -17.93 24.87
C ASP A 258 -3.29 -16.95 23.71
N THR A 259 -4.15 -17.16 22.71
CA THR A 259 -4.13 -16.38 21.47
C THR A 259 -5.45 -15.67 21.23
N TYR A 260 -5.37 -14.44 20.73
CA TYR A 260 -6.51 -13.61 20.34
C TYR A 260 -6.33 -13.07 18.93
N THR A 261 -7.44 -12.89 18.20
CA THR A 261 -7.47 -12.20 16.89
C THR A 261 -8.55 -11.13 16.84
N ALA A 262 -8.23 -10.03 16.14
CA ALA A 262 -9.20 -8.97 15.84
C ALA A 262 -10.26 -9.40 14.80
N ASP A 263 -9.98 -10.41 13.98
CA ASP A 263 -10.81 -10.84 12.85
C ASP A 263 -11.31 -12.29 12.96
N PRO A 264 -12.10 -12.64 14.00
CA PRO A 264 -12.48 -14.02 14.27
C PRO A 264 -13.37 -14.67 13.20
N SER A 265 -14.02 -13.87 12.35
CA SER A 265 -14.90 -14.35 11.28
C SER A 265 -14.16 -14.73 9.98
N ARG A 266 -12.89 -14.34 9.87
CA ARG A 266 -12.07 -14.60 8.69
C ARG A 266 -11.56 -16.03 8.67
N GLU A 267 -11.33 -16.53 7.47
CA GLU A 267 -10.87 -17.90 7.22
C GLU A 267 -9.45 -17.87 6.69
N SER A 268 -8.60 -18.77 7.23
CA SER A 268 -7.27 -19.04 6.67
C SER A 268 -7.35 -20.30 5.84
N ILE A 269 -6.97 -20.20 4.57
CA ILE A 269 -6.94 -21.34 3.65
C ILE A 269 -5.86 -22.33 4.07
N VAL A 270 -4.67 -21.82 4.45
CA VAL A 270 -3.53 -22.64 4.88
C VAL A 270 -3.84 -23.45 6.14
N ILE A 271 -4.55 -22.86 7.08
CA ILE A 271 -4.96 -23.54 8.31
C ILE A 271 -6.26 -24.35 8.13
N GLY A 272 -7.09 -24.01 7.12
CA GLY A 272 -8.35 -24.66 6.84
C GLY A 272 -9.44 -24.41 7.89
N SER A 273 -9.38 -23.26 8.59
CA SER A 273 -10.30 -22.91 9.68
C SER A 273 -10.48 -21.41 9.81
N ARG A 274 -11.57 -21.00 10.46
CA ARG A 274 -11.77 -19.60 10.83
C ARG A 274 -10.79 -19.20 11.93
N LEU A 275 -10.28 -18.00 11.86
CA LEU A 275 -9.31 -17.48 12.83
C LEU A 275 -9.85 -17.54 14.27
N GLY A 276 -11.14 -17.24 14.45
CA GLY A 276 -11.81 -17.35 15.76
C GLY A 276 -11.92 -18.77 16.28
N ASP A 277 -11.86 -19.79 15.44
CA ASP A 277 -11.89 -21.19 15.86
C ASP A 277 -10.49 -21.70 16.24
N VAL A 278 -9.45 -21.04 15.72
CA VAL A 278 -8.05 -21.29 16.04
C VAL A 278 -7.64 -20.56 17.32
N ALA A 279 -8.11 -19.31 17.51
CA ALA A 279 -7.81 -18.50 18.69
C ALA A 279 -8.36 -19.14 19.96
N THR A 280 -7.57 -19.18 21.04
CA THR A 280 -7.99 -19.73 22.35
C THR A 280 -8.89 -18.76 23.11
N LEU A 281 -8.72 -17.45 22.91
CA LEU A 281 -9.51 -16.41 23.57
C LEU A 281 -10.60 -15.88 22.64
N ARG A 282 -11.86 -15.95 23.09
CA ARG A 282 -13.02 -15.39 22.38
C ARG A 282 -13.18 -13.88 22.60
N GLU A 283 -12.70 -13.39 23.72
CA GLU A 283 -12.75 -11.99 24.10
C GLU A 283 -11.37 -11.54 24.55
N PHE A 284 -11.07 -10.26 24.30
CA PHE A 284 -9.81 -9.65 24.70
C PHE A 284 -9.81 -9.49 26.24
N PRO A 285 -8.81 -10.01 26.98
CA PRO A 285 -8.76 -9.91 28.44
C PRO A 285 -8.74 -8.48 28.94
N ALA A 286 -9.51 -8.21 29.99
CA ALA A 286 -9.56 -6.89 30.65
C ALA A 286 -8.43 -6.77 31.69
N PHE A 287 -7.23 -6.40 31.24
CA PHE A 287 -6.05 -6.25 32.13
C PHE A 287 -5.61 -4.79 32.33
N THR A 288 -6.26 -3.83 31.66
CA THR A 288 -5.93 -2.39 31.74
C THR A 288 -7.16 -1.51 31.55
N TYR A 289 -6.98 -0.19 31.49
CA TYR A 289 -8.06 0.76 31.28
C TYR A 289 -8.73 0.56 29.91
N GLU A 290 -10.06 0.68 29.88
CA GLU A 290 -10.92 0.42 28.70
C GLU A 290 -10.45 1.14 27.43
N ARG A 291 -10.05 2.42 27.55
CA ARG A 291 -9.51 3.20 26.42
C ARG A 291 -8.29 2.57 25.71
N HIS A 292 -7.49 1.77 26.42
CA HIS A 292 -6.35 1.06 25.85
C HIS A 292 -6.78 -0.29 25.27
N LEU A 293 -7.80 -0.90 25.84
CA LEU A 293 -8.38 -2.14 25.35
C LEU A 293 -9.02 -1.96 23.97
N ASP A 294 -9.72 -0.84 23.72
CA ASP A 294 -10.37 -0.57 22.44
C ASP A 294 -9.39 -0.50 21.26
N THR A 295 -8.18 -0.05 21.52
CA THR A 295 -7.12 -0.08 20.52
C THR A 295 -6.49 -1.47 20.40
N ALA A 296 -6.22 -2.12 21.53
CA ALA A 296 -5.57 -3.42 21.58
C ALA A 296 -6.41 -4.52 20.93
N LYS A 297 -7.73 -4.45 21.03
CA LYS A 297 -8.67 -5.36 20.34
C LYS A 297 -8.58 -5.33 18.83
N ARG A 298 -7.95 -4.31 18.24
CA ARG A 298 -7.76 -4.15 16.79
C ARG A 298 -6.41 -4.63 16.27
N ILE A 299 -5.55 -5.13 17.16
CA ILE A 299 -4.29 -5.75 16.78
C ILE A 299 -4.59 -7.11 16.16
N ASP A 300 -4.01 -7.39 15.01
CA ASP A 300 -4.33 -8.55 14.18
C ASP A 300 -4.24 -9.85 14.98
N VAL A 301 -3.11 -10.09 15.67
CA VAL A 301 -2.92 -11.23 16.57
C VAL A 301 -2.20 -10.79 17.84
N VAL A 302 -2.68 -11.27 19.00
CA VAL A 302 -2.02 -11.07 20.29
C VAL A 302 -1.84 -12.39 21.00
N TRP A 303 -0.64 -12.64 21.50
CA TRP A 303 -0.35 -13.77 22.40
C TRP A 303 -0.30 -13.28 23.84
N PHE A 304 -0.90 -14.03 24.71
CA PHE A 304 -0.95 -13.75 26.14
C PHE A 304 -0.18 -14.80 26.92
N SER A 305 0.53 -14.36 27.95
CA SER A 305 1.14 -15.19 28.98
C SER A 305 0.61 -14.74 30.32
N GLU A 306 0.06 -15.66 31.10
CA GLU A 306 -0.49 -15.40 32.43
C GLU A 306 -1.54 -14.25 32.43
N GLY A 307 -2.32 -14.14 31.35
CA GLY A 307 -3.35 -13.13 31.17
C GLY A 307 -2.86 -11.74 30.73
N PHE A 308 -1.58 -11.55 30.47
CA PHE A 308 -1.00 -10.30 30.00
C PHE A 308 -0.46 -10.44 28.57
N PRO A 309 -0.60 -9.40 27.72
CA PRO A 309 -0.01 -9.41 26.40
C PRO A 309 1.50 -9.58 26.46
N SER A 310 2.03 -10.59 25.77
CA SER A 310 3.47 -10.85 25.65
C SER A 310 4.00 -10.55 24.26
N HIS A 311 3.21 -10.82 23.21
CA HIS A 311 3.56 -10.57 21.81
C HIS A 311 2.35 -9.98 21.09
N CYS A 312 2.56 -8.88 20.38
CA CYS A 312 1.54 -8.20 19.58
C CYS A 312 2.02 -8.17 18.12
N PHE A 313 1.21 -8.72 17.21
CA PHE A 313 1.56 -8.87 15.81
C PHE A 313 0.61 -8.05 14.94
N GLU A 314 1.18 -7.29 14.01
CA GLU A 314 0.48 -6.67 12.90
C GLU A 314 0.97 -7.32 11.61
N VAL A 315 0.06 -7.85 10.84
CA VAL A 315 0.34 -8.50 9.55
C VAL A 315 0.12 -7.49 8.44
N GLU A 316 1.15 -7.19 7.69
CA GLU A 316 1.11 -6.13 6.66
C GLU A 316 1.57 -6.69 5.32
N CYS A 317 0.64 -7.03 4.46
CA CYS A 317 0.94 -7.56 3.13
C CYS A 317 1.35 -6.49 2.12
N THR A 318 1.23 -5.19 2.48
CA THR A 318 1.42 -4.07 1.57
C THR A 318 2.04 -2.85 2.24
N THR A 319 1.75 -1.66 1.72
CA THR A 319 2.30 -0.37 2.19
C THR A 319 1.81 0.09 3.56
N GLY A 320 1.02 -0.70 4.26
CA GLY A 320 0.37 -0.37 5.53
C GLY A 320 1.27 -0.36 6.78
N VAL A 321 2.57 -0.68 6.64
CA VAL A 321 3.54 -0.77 7.78
C VAL A 321 3.41 0.37 8.80
N THR A 322 3.22 1.60 8.33
CA THR A 322 3.06 2.75 9.22
C THR A 322 1.78 2.64 10.07
N SER A 323 0.71 2.07 9.53
CA SER A 323 -0.55 1.87 10.26
C SER A 323 -0.39 0.81 11.34
N GLY A 324 0.28 -0.30 11.03
CA GLY A 324 0.61 -1.35 12.00
C GLY A 324 1.52 -0.81 13.11
N LEU A 325 2.60 -0.09 12.74
CA LEU A 325 3.47 0.57 13.74
C LEU A 325 2.70 1.52 14.64
N LEU A 326 1.73 2.29 14.09
CA LEU A 326 0.90 3.22 14.89
C LEU A 326 -0.04 2.47 15.82
N ARG A 327 -0.68 1.38 15.40
CA ARG A 327 -1.53 0.56 16.27
C ARG A 327 -0.73 0.03 17.45
N LEU A 328 0.44 -0.56 17.17
CA LEU A 328 1.35 -1.04 18.22
C LEU A 328 1.86 0.10 19.12
N TYR A 329 2.15 1.28 18.55
CA TYR A 329 2.55 2.44 19.34
C TYR A 329 1.46 2.90 20.32
N GLN A 330 0.20 2.81 19.95
CA GLN A 330 -0.92 3.18 20.83
C GLN A 330 -1.00 2.28 22.08
N VAL A 331 -0.49 1.04 21.98
CA VAL A 331 -0.42 0.10 23.11
C VAL A 331 0.99 0.00 23.73
N ARG A 332 1.85 0.99 23.49
CA ARG A 332 3.22 1.04 24.03
C ARG A 332 3.32 0.92 25.56
N ASN A 333 2.22 1.21 26.25
CA ASN A 333 2.13 1.05 27.72
C ASN A 333 2.06 -0.40 28.18
N PHE A 334 1.92 -1.36 27.27
CA PHE A 334 2.05 -2.79 27.58
C PHE A 334 3.54 -3.12 27.70
N ILE A 335 4.11 -2.83 28.86
CA ILE A 335 5.56 -2.78 29.10
C ILE A 335 6.24 -4.13 28.79
N THR A 336 5.57 -5.25 29.02
CA THR A 336 6.08 -6.61 28.81
C THR A 336 5.92 -7.09 27.36
N ALA A 337 5.09 -6.44 26.56
CA ALA A 337 4.81 -6.89 25.20
C ALA A 337 5.90 -6.49 24.21
N LYS A 338 6.31 -7.44 23.38
CA LYS A 338 7.10 -7.20 22.17
C LYS A 338 6.15 -6.96 21.00
N PHE A 339 6.57 -6.14 20.06
CA PHE A 339 5.78 -5.71 18.90
C PHE A 339 6.40 -6.25 17.62
N PHE A 340 5.60 -6.87 16.78
CA PHE A 340 6.05 -7.48 15.54
C PHE A 340 5.27 -6.93 14.36
N ILE A 341 6.01 -6.57 13.32
CA ILE A 341 5.46 -6.40 11.97
C ILE A 341 5.82 -7.66 11.20
N VAL A 342 4.80 -8.39 10.76
CA VAL A 342 4.94 -9.63 9.98
C VAL A 342 4.50 -9.33 8.55
N SER A 343 5.39 -9.52 7.57
CA SER A 343 5.18 -8.97 6.24
C SER A 343 6.02 -9.74 5.19
N PRO A 344 5.70 -9.63 3.88
CA PRO A 344 6.64 -10.05 2.84
C PRO A 344 8.02 -9.41 3.00
N ALA A 345 9.08 -10.11 2.61
CA ALA A 345 10.47 -9.68 2.83
C ALA A 345 10.82 -8.35 2.14
N ASP A 346 10.19 -8.04 1.01
CA ASP A 346 10.37 -6.80 0.25
C ASP A 346 9.92 -5.54 1.02
N ILE A 347 9.12 -5.71 2.07
CA ILE A 347 8.64 -4.62 2.93
C ILE A 347 9.69 -4.21 3.99
N LEU A 348 10.74 -4.99 4.22
CA LEU A 348 11.75 -4.73 5.26
C LEU A 348 12.39 -3.33 5.16
N ALA A 349 12.77 -2.91 3.96
CA ALA A 349 13.39 -1.59 3.77
C ALA A 349 12.44 -0.46 4.16
N ARG A 350 11.15 -0.63 3.89
CA ARG A 350 10.12 0.32 4.30
C ARG A 350 9.92 0.33 5.81
N TYR A 351 9.86 -0.84 6.44
CA TYR A 351 9.80 -0.95 7.90
C TYR A 351 10.98 -0.19 8.54
N GLN A 352 12.21 -0.43 8.10
CA GLN A 352 13.41 0.23 8.61
C GLN A 352 13.35 1.75 8.47
N SER A 353 12.85 2.24 7.33
CA SER A 353 12.66 3.67 7.10
C SER A 353 11.60 4.29 8.03
N GLN A 354 10.56 3.56 8.40
CA GLN A 354 9.50 4.09 9.27
C GLN A 354 9.88 4.01 10.75
N ILE A 355 10.49 2.91 11.20
CA ILE A 355 10.87 2.73 12.59
C ILE A 355 11.95 3.73 13.05
N ALA A 356 12.72 4.27 12.11
CA ALA A 356 13.72 5.32 12.36
C ALA A 356 13.12 6.72 12.58
N LYS A 357 11.80 6.88 12.46
CA LYS A 357 11.12 8.17 12.59
C LYS A 357 10.35 8.27 13.91
N ASP A 358 10.14 9.50 14.39
CA ASP A 358 9.22 9.75 15.47
C ASP A 358 7.76 9.43 15.05
N PRO A 359 6.95 8.86 15.96
CA PRO A 359 7.23 8.59 17.38
C PRO A 359 7.87 7.20 17.63
N PHE A 360 8.13 6.39 16.60
CA PHE A 360 8.56 5.00 16.76
C PHE A 360 9.98 4.88 17.27
N TYR A 361 10.85 5.82 16.88
CA TYR A 361 12.26 5.82 17.25
C TYR A 361 12.50 5.70 18.76
N ALA A 362 11.65 6.34 19.57
CA ALA A 362 11.76 6.33 21.03
C ALA A 362 11.56 4.94 21.68
N ILE A 363 10.88 4.02 20.98
CA ILE A 363 10.59 2.66 21.46
C ILE A 363 10.99 1.58 20.44
N ARG A 364 11.89 1.91 19.51
CA ARG A 364 12.28 1.02 18.40
C ARG A 364 12.79 -0.33 18.86
N ASP A 365 13.43 -0.42 20.01
CA ASP A 365 13.98 -1.65 20.56
C ASP A 365 12.91 -2.68 20.97
N ARG A 366 11.65 -2.28 20.93
CA ARG A 366 10.50 -3.15 21.19
C ARG A 366 9.86 -3.69 19.92
N TYR A 367 10.23 -3.15 18.74
CA TYR A 367 9.70 -3.56 17.46
C TYR A 367 10.65 -4.53 16.77
N GLU A 368 10.09 -5.55 16.21
CA GLU A 368 10.79 -6.53 15.40
C GLU A 368 10.07 -6.73 14.07
N PHE A 369 10.82 -6.91 13.01
CA PHE A 369 10.29 -7.32 11.70
C PHE A 369 10.49 -8.82 11.56
N ARG A 370 9.49 -9.50 11.00
CA ARG A 370 9.60 -10.90 10.57
C ARG A 370 8.99 -11.05 9.18
N SER A 371 9.74 -11.70 8.30
CA SER A 371 9.23 -12.03 6.97
C SER A 371 8.24 -13.19 7.01
N PHE A 372 7.38 -13.28 6.00
CA PHE A 372 6.49 -14.44 5.83
C PHE A 372 7.28 -15.75 5.70
N GLY A 373 8.44 -15.72 5.03
CA GLY A 373 9.33 -16.88 4.95
C GLY A 373 9.85 -17.33 6.32
N GLU A 374 10.28 -16.39 7.16
CA GLU A 374 10.69 -16.70 8.55
C GLU A 374 9.52 -17.25 9.38
N LEU A 375 8.30 -16.70 9.19
CA LEU A 375 7.12 -17.19 9.88
C LEU A 375 6.80 -18.64 9.50
N VAL A 376 6.77 -18.97 8.22
CA VAL A 376 6.52 -20.34 7.72
C VAL A 376 7.59 -21.30 8.23
N GLN A 377 8.86 -20.93 8.08
CA GLN A 377 9.97 -21.76 8.54
C GLN A 377 9.89 -22.03 10.04
N PHE A 378 9.56 -21.01 10.84
CA PHE A 378 9.42 -21.19 12.28
C PHE A 378 8.21 -22.06 12.63
N PHE A 379 7.11 -21.91 11.91
CA PHE A 379 5.90 -22.72 12.09
C PHE A 379 6.16 -24.20 11.79
N ASP A 380 6.82 -24.52 10.67
CA ASP A 380 7.14 -25.89 10.29
C ASP A 380 8.07 -26.56 11.31
N ASN A 381 9.08 -25.83 11.78
CA ASN A 381 9.98 -26.32 12.83
C ASN A 381 9.24 -26.53 14.16
N ALA A 382 8.33 -25.63 14.54
CA ALA A 382 7.55 -25.75 15.76
C ALA A 382 6.59 -26.96 15.70
N ARG A 383 5.95 -27.20 14.54
CA ARG A 383 5.10 -28.39 14.33
C ARG A 383 5.90 -29.69 14.43
N GLU A 384 7.07 -29.74 13.80
CA GLU A 384 7.94 -30.91 13.83
C GLU A 384 8.44 -31.16 15.26
N TYR A 385 8.88 -30.11 15.96
CA TYR A 385 9.26 -30.22 17.38
C TYR A 385 8.11 -30.74 18.24
N HIS A 386 6.89 -30.22 18.06
CA HIS A 386 5.71 -30.65 18.80
C HIS A 386 5.40 -32.12 18.53
N ARG A 387 5.45 -32.54 17.26
CA ARG A 387 5.26 -33.96 16.87
C ARG A 387 6.28 -34.88 17.51
N LEU A 388 7.56 -34.50 17.48
CA LEU A 388 8.63 -35.29 18.10
C LEU A 388 8.50 -35.33 19.63
N HIS A 389 8.11 -34.23 20.25
CA HIS A 389 7.87 -34.11 21.66
C HIS A 389 6.75 -35.06 22.14
N GLU A 390 5.61 -35.05 21.42
CA GLU A 390 4.49 -35.96 21.71
C GLU A 390 4.84 -37.42 21.50
N GLN A 391 5.63 -37.73 20.47
CA GLN A 391 6.11 -39.10 20.25
C GLN A 391 7.02 -39.60 21.36
N PHE A 392 7.84 -38.74 21.93
CA PHE A 392 8.84 -39.10 22.92
C PHE A 392 8.31 -39.06 24.37
N LEU A 393 7.53 -38.02 24.69
CA LEU A 393 7.04 -37.77 26.06
C LEU A 393 5.56 -38.10 26.27
N GLY A 394 4.84 -38.45 25.21
CA GLY A 394 3.38 -38.54 25.22
C GLY A 394 2.68 -37.17 25.06
N PRO A 395 1.34 -37.17 24.82
CA PRO A 395 0.59 -35.93 24.68
C PRO A 395 0.72 -35.11 25.97
N ARG A 396 0.91 -33.80 25.83
CA ARG A 396 0.84 -32.86 26.96
C ARG A 396 -0.53 -33.01 27.59
N GLY A 397 -0.57 -33.34 28.87
CA GLY A 397 -1.78 -33.59 29.62
C GLY A 397 -2.82 -32.48 29.40
N ALA A 398 -4.09 -32.90 29.18
CA ALA A 398 -5.24 -32.05 29.08
C ALA A 398 -5.50 -31.27 30.36
#